data_214d8e86997b510200cf151f47da5930
#
_entry.id   214d8e86997b510200cf151f47da5930
#
_cell.length_a   1.000
_cell.length_b   1.000
_cell.length_c   1.000
_cell.angle_alpha   90.00
_cell.angle_beta   90.00
_cell.angle_gamma   90.00
#
_symmetry.space_group_name_H-M   'P 1'
#
loop_
_entity.id
_entity.type
_entity.pdbx_description
1 polymer ?
#
loop_
_entity_poly.entity_id
_entity_poly.type
_entity_poly.pdbx_seq_one_letter_code
_entity_poly.pdbx_strand_id
1 'polypeptide(L)'
;MAAKLSVVVPIYNVEPYLPGLLDSLAAQELTDIQVVLVDDGSTDGSSAIAKARVAEDRRFELISQSNQGLSAARNAGTRVATGRYLAFADADDVVPEKAYRMLVDTLEQSGSDIASGDVRRLRSNEVERHGGYADLFATTRLRTHITRDDSLVADRMVWNKVFRRSFWDHHGLEFFLPQYEDAPVTIHAHILASSVDVLSDVVYLWRFRELGEPSITQRHYEPANVAARMRMVVETGDIILRLAPELHDVFAKDMLTGDVFWTVEAGKMNGASDLADSSDLLHRFLGTVEPAVLRQMPAPYLHRVRLFAAGRIDELRAEFAKMPE
;
A
#
# COMPACT_ATOMS: atom_id res chain seq x y z
N MET A 1 29.42 -7.13 -8.61
CA MET A 1 28.32 -7.41 -9.56
C MET A 1 27.06 -6.79 -8.97
N ALA A 2 26.13 -6.29 -9.77
CA ALA A 2 24.84 -5.81 -9.25
C ALA A 2 24.06 -6.97 -8.64
N ALA A 3 23.36 -6.72 -7.52
CA ALA A 3 22.52 -7.72 -6.87
C ALA A 3 21.37 -8.19 -7.78
N LYS A 4 20.84 -9.37 -7.53
CA LYS A 4 19.66 -9.86 -8.25
C LYS A 4 18.42 -9.07 -7.87
N LEU A 5 18.24 -8.80 -6.58
CA LEU A 5 17.10 -8.03 -6.02
C LEU A 5 17.60 -6.90 -5.12
N SER A 6 17.05 -5.71 -5.24
CA SER A 6 17.14 -4.68 -4.21
C SER A 6 15.81 -4.56 -3.45
N VAL A 7 15.90 -4.53 -2.13
CA VAL A 7 14.75 -4.32 -1.23
C VAL A 7 14.92 -2.98 -0.53
N VAL A 8 13.98 -2.06 -0.74
CA VAL A 8 13.99 -0.72 -0.13
C VAL A 8 13.12 -0.75 1.13
N VAL A 9 13.70 -0.32 2.26
CA VAL A 9 13.05 -0.30 3.57
C VAL A 9 13.08 1.12 4.15
N PRO A 10 11.97 1.86 4.11
CA PRO A 10 11.85 3.14 4.80
C PRO A 10 11.73 2.91 6.31
N ILE A 11 12.48 3.68 7.11
CA ILE A 11 12.54 3.56 8.57
C ILE A 11 12.22 4.92 9.19
N TYR A 12 11.22 4.96 10.08
CA TYR A 12 10.94 6.13 10.91
C TYR A 12 10.23 5.71 12.19
N ASN A 13 10.90 5.81 13.35
CA ASN A 13 10.37 5.52 14.69
C ASN A 13 9.64 4.17 14.80
N VAL A 14 10.37 3.09 14.51
CA VAL A 14 9.86 1.69 14.50
C VAL A 14 10.74 0.73 15.31
N GLU A 15 11.44 1.27 16.31
CA GLU A 15 12.38 0.52 17.17
C GLU A 15 11.86 -0.86 17.63
N PRO A 16 10.59 -1.02 18.11
CA PRO A 16 10.11 -2.31 18.61
C PRO A 16 9.97 -3.41 17.53
N TYR A 17 9.87 -3.03 16.26
CA TYR A 17 9.52 -3.94 15.16
C TYR A 17 10.66 -4.18 14.19
N LEU A 18 11.55 -3.19 14.02
CA LEU A 18 12.63 -3.20 13.05
C LEU A 18 13.52 -4.46 13.13
N PRO A 19 13.92 -4.99 14.32
CA PRO A 19 14.71 -6.22 14.38
C PRO A 19 14.05 -7.40 13.68
N GLY A 20 12.72 -7.56 13.84
CA GLY A 20 11.97 -8.65 13.22
C GLY A 20 11.98 -8.61 11.69
N LEU A 21 11.83 -7.43 11.10
CA LEU A 21 11.97 -7.27 9.65
C LEU A 21 13.40 -7.58 9.21
N LEU A 22 14.42 -6.99 9.85
CA LEU A 22 15.82 -7.16 9.46
C LEU A 22 16.24 -8.63 9.52
N ASP A 23 15.78 -9.37 10.54
CA ASP A 23 16.04 -10.82 10.66
C ASP A 23 15.35 -11.59 9.53
N SER A 24 14.10 -11.25 9.18
CA SER A 24 13.39 -11.90 8.08
C SER A 24 14.03 -11.65 6.72
N LEU A 25 14.60 -10.46 6.50
CA LEU A 25 15.33 -10.13 5.27
C LEU A 25 16.71 -10.83 5.24
N ALA A 26 17.39 -10.96 6.38
CA ALA A 26 18.63 -11.70 6.49
C ALA A 26 18.46 -13.20 6.22
N ALA A 27 17.31 -13.77 6.59
CA ALA A 27 16.95 -15.18 6.43
C ALA A 27 16.45 -15.54 5.03
N GLN A 28 16.33 -14.60 4.08
CA GLN A 28 15.82 -14.89 2.75
C GLN A 28 16.63 -15.96 2.02
N GLU A 29 15.95 -16.96 1.42
CA GLU A 29 16.57 -17.99 0.59
C GLU A 29 17.24 -17.41 -0.67
N LEU A 30 16.75 -16.28 -1.19
CA LEU A 30 17.43 -15.52 -2.23
C LEU A 30 18.57 -14.72 -1.59
N THR A 31 19.80 -15.26 -1.63
CA THR A 31 20.96 -14.65 -0.97
C THR A 31 21.59 -13.49 -1.73
N ASP A 32 21.40 -13.41 -3.04
CA ASP A 32 21.92 -12.32 -3.90
C ASP A 32 20.94 -11.12 -3.84
N ILE A 33 20.88 -10.49 -2.67
CA ILE A 33 20.05 -9.33 -2.37
C ILE A 33 20.87 -8.16 -1.87
N GLN A 34 20.45 -6.96 -2.20
CA GLN A 34 20.82 -5.68 -1.58
C GLN A 34 19.62 -5.19 -0.76
N VAL A 35 19.80 -4.87 0.50
CA VAL A 35 18.77 -4.27 1.35
C VAL A 35 19.15 -2.83 1.64
N VAL A 36 18.38 -1.89 1.11
CA VAL A 36 18.60 -0.45 1.27
C VAL A 36 17.70 0.06 2.38
N LEU A 37 18.27 0.27 3.56
CA LEU A 37 17.62 0.88 4.70
C LEU A 37 17.66 2.41 4.54
N VAL A 38 16.51 3.07 4.66
CA VAL A 38 16.43 4.54 4.58
C VAL A 38 15.88 5.08 5.88
N ASP A 39 16.77 5.55 6.77
CA ASP A 39 16.39 6.20 8.02
C ASP A 39 15.97 7.64 7.74
N ASP A 40 14.67 7.88 7.79
CA ASP A 40 14.03 9.18 7.52
C ASP A 40 13.99 10.06 8.79
N GLY A 41 15.13 10.15 9.50
CA GLY A 41 15.28 11.02 10.66
C GLY A 41 14.64 10.47 11.93
N SER A 42 14.78 9.18 12.20
CA SER A 42 14.26 8.55 13.43
C SER A 42 14.85 9.21 14.70
N THR A 43 14.02 9.33 15.72
CA THR A 43 14.36 9.92 17.03
C THR A 43 14.39 8.87 18.16
N ASP A 44 14.02 7.62 17.85
CA ASP A 44 14.10 6.45 18.73
C ASP A 44 15.35 5.60 18.45
N GLY A 45 15.41 4.36 18.93
CA GLY A 45 16.53 3.42 18.70
C GLY A 45 16.64 2.86 17.29
N SER A 46 15.73 3.16 16.37
CA SER A 46 15.70 2.58 15.01
C SER A 46 17.01 2.79 14.25
N SER A 47 17.58 4.02 14.29
CA SER A 47 18.84 4.34 13.62
C SER A 47 20.02 3.49 14.14
N ALA A 48 20.07 3.25 15.45
CA ALA A 48 21.12 2.45 16.06
C ALA A 48 21.01 0.96 15.65
N ILE A 49 19.79 0.43 15.61
CA ILE A 49 19.49 -0.94 15.15
C ILE A 49 19.89 -1.12 13.69
N ALA A 50 19.53 -0.18 12.82
CA ALA A 50 19.90 -0.21 11.40
C ALA A 50 21.41 -0.19 11.19
N LYS A 51 22.14 0.68 11.92
CA LYS A 51 23.62 0.74 11.89
C LYS A 51 24.28 -0.57 12.34
N ALA A 52 23.75 -1.19 13.40
CA ALA A 52 24.25 -2.48 13.88
C ALA A 52 24.09 -3.56 12.80
N ARG A 53 22.92 -3.66 12.15
CA ARG A 53 22.68 -4.62 11.07
C ARG A 53 23.63 -4.44 9.90
N VAL A 54 23.86 -3.22 9.46
CA VAL A 54 24.83 -2.91 8.37
C VAL A 54 26.25 -3.34 8.71
N ALA A 55 26.64 -3.23 9.98
CA ALA A 55 27.95 -3.67 10.44
C ALA A 55 28.10 -5.22 10.45
N GLU A 56 27.00 -5.96 10.62
CA GLU A 56 26.97 -7.41 10.71
C GLU A 56 26.80 -8.10 9.35
N ASP A 57 26.04 -7.50 8.43
CA ASP A 57 25.68 -8.13 7.15
C ASP A 57 25.87 -7.15 5.98
N ARG A 58 26.85 -7.43 5.13
CA ARG A 58 27.24 -6.61 3.98
C ARG A 58 26.17 -6.45 2.90
N ARG A 59 25.07 -7.21 2.97
CA ARG A 59 23.92 -7.06 2.07
C ARG A 59 23.08 -5.83 2.40
N PHE A 60 23.23 -5.30 3.61
CA PHE A 60 22.49 -4.14 4.12
C PHE A 60 23.31 -2.88 3.93
N GLU A 61 22.67 -1.83 3.47
CA GLU A 61 23.19 -0.48 3.31
C GLU A 61 22.25 0.51 4.01
N LEU A 62 22.80 1.58 4.61
CA LEU A 62 22.00 2.59 5.30
C LEU A 62 22.18 3.96 4.66
N ILE A 63 21.06 4.61 4.33
CA ILE A 63 20.97 6.02 4.00
C ILE A 63 20.27 6.70 5.16
N SER A 64 20.80 7.84 5.62
CA SER A 64 20.14 8.69 6.60
C SER A 64 19.80 10.04 5.99
N GLN A 65 18.59 10.50 6.20
CA GLN A 65 18.12 11.82 5.76
C GLN A 65 17.32 12.51 6.87
N SER A 66 17.10 13.81 6.77
CA SER A 66 16.09 14.49 7.59
C SER A 66 14.71 14.00 7.19
N ASN A 67 13.75 13.95 8.13
CA ASN A 67 12.40 13.48 7.85
C ASN A 67 11.76 14.27 6.69
N GLN A 68 11.48 13.55 5.59
CA GLN A 68 10.83 14.04 4.37
C GLN A 68 9.60 13.20 4.01
N GLY A 69 9.27 12.21 4.84
CA GLY A 69 8.11 11.35 4.69
C GLY A 69 8.37 10.09 3.86
N LEU A 70 7.39 9.18 3.92
CA LEU A 70 7.48 7.81 3.41
C LEU A 70 7.82 7.73 1.91
N SER A 71 7.17 8.54 1.07
CA SER A 71 7.46 8.63 -0.36
C SER A 71 8.89 9.03 -0.65
N ALA A 72 9.39 10.06 0.03
CA ALA A 72 10.75 10.55 -0.16
C ALA A 72 11.78 9.48 0.25
N ALA A 73 11.53 8.76 1.34
CA ALA A 73 12.38 7.67 1.79
C ALA A 73 12.41 6.51 0.78
N ARG A 74 11.25 6.05 0.28
CA ARG A 74 11.19 5.01 -0.76
C ARG A 74 11.89 5.45 -2.04
N ASN A 75 11.66 6.67 -2.50
CA ASN A 75 12.33 7.21 -3.68
C ASN A 75 13.86 7.35 -3.48
N ALA A 76 14.32 7.75 -2.29
CA ALA A 76 15.74 7.80 -1.96
C ALA A 76 16.39 6.42 -2.04
N GLY A 77 15.75 5.40 -1.47
CA GLY A 77 16.22 4.01 -1.55
C GLY A 77 16.21 3.47 -2.98
N THR A 78 15.18 3.78 -3.77
CA THR A 78 15.08 3.37 -5.18
C THR A 78 16.23 3.92 -6.03
N ARG A 79 16.66 5.16 -5.78
CA ARG A 79 17.79 5.78 -6.53
C ARG A 79 19.12 5.07 -6.33
N VAL A 80 19.36 4.45 -5.18
CA VAL A 80 20.63 3.73 -4.89
C VAL A 80 20.51 2.22 -5.07
N ALA A 81 19.30 1.71 -5.26
CA ALA A 81 19.08 0.31 -5.58
C ALA A 81 19.81 -0.07 -6.87
N THR A 82 20.51 -1.21 -6.90
CA THR A 82 21.31 -1.69 -8.05
C THR A 82 20.81 -3.00 -8.62
N GLY A 83 19.83 -3.64 -7.95
CA GLY A 83 19.30 -4.93 -8.32
C GLY A 83 18.58 -4.94 -9.66
N ARG A 84 18.63 -6.08 -10.35
CA ARG A 84 17.84 -6.33 -11.56
C ARG A 84 16.32 -6.27 -11.30
N TYR A 85 15.96 -6.60 -10.06
CA TYR A 85 14.60 -6.52 -9.53
C TYR A 85 14.55 -5.55 -8.36
N LEU A 86 13.35 -5.01 -8.09
CA LEU A 86 13.08 -4.04 -7.04
C LEU A 86 11.91 -4.53 -6.20
N ALA A 87 12.04 -4.45 -4.88
CA ALA A 87 10.98 -4.70 -3.92
C ALA A 87 10.98 -3.62 -2.83
N PHE A 88 9.88 -3.52 -2.11
CA PHE A 88 9.71 -2.64 -0.96
C PHE A 88 9.25 -3.47 0.24
N ALA A 89 9.65 -3.07 1.44
CA ALA A 89 9.17 -3.69 2.68
C ALA A 89 9.01 -2.62 3.75
N ASP A 90 7.91 -2.66 4.50
CA ASP A 90 7.67 -1.74 5.61
C ASP A 90 8.40 -2.23 6.87
N ALA A 91 9.00 -1.29 7.61
CA ALA A 91 9.95 -1.59 8.67
C ALA A 91 9.35 -2.27 9.92
N ASP A 92 8.04 -2.40 10.00
CA ASP A 92 7.30 -3.06 11.08
C ASP A 92 6.75 -4.46 10.72
N ASP A 93 6.99 -4.93 9.48
CA ASP A 93 6.44 -6.16 8.94
C ASP A 93 7.41 -7.35 8.98
N VAL A 94 7.05 -8.46 8.32
CA VAL A 94 7.89 -9.66 8.19
C VAL A 94 7.73 -10.25 6.79
N VAL A 95 8.85 -10.64 6.16
CA VAL A 95 8.87 -11.26 4.85
C VAL A 95 9.20 -12.76 4.99
N PRO A 96 8.30 -13.69 4.59
CA PRO A 96 8.59 -15.12 4.62
C PRO A 96 9.87 -15.49 3.87
N GLU A 97 10.64 -16.45 4.39
CA GLU A 97 11.98 -16.80 3.89
C GLU A 97 12.05 -17.11 2.39
N LYS A 98 10.98 -17.69 1.81
CA LYS A 98 10.91 -18.09 0.40
C LYS A 98 10.34 -17.01 -0.52
N ALA A 99 9.78 -15.93 0.04
CA ALA A 99 8.97 -14.97 -0.69
C ALA A 99 9.69 -14.37 -1.90
N TYR A 100 10.85 -13.77 -1.68
CA TYR A 100 11.57 -13.11 -2.77
C TYR A 100 12.13 -14.09 -3.80
N ARG A 101 12.54 -15.30 -3.37
CA ARG A 101 12.93 -16.34 -4.33
C ARG A 101 11.78 -16.70 -5.25
N MET A 102 10.59 -17.01 -4.70
CA MET A 102 9.41 -17.38 -5.49
C MET A 102 9.01 -16.29 -6.47
N LEU A 103 8.91 -15.02 -6.01
CA LEU A 103 8.54 -13.90 -6.85
C LEU A 103 9.54 -13.65 -7.98
N VAL A 104 10.84 -13.69 -7.68
CA VAL A 104 11.90 -13.47 -8.68
C VAL A 104 11.97 -14.64 -9.68
N ASP A 105 11.93 -15.89 -9.21
CA ASP A 105 11.96 -17.06 -10.10
C ASP A 105 10.73 -17.08 -11.02
N THR A 106 9.55 -16.67 -10.52
CA THR A 106 8.34 -16.52 -11.34
C THR A 106 8.54 -15.47 -12.44
N LEU A 107 9.07 -14.29 -12.12
CA LEU A 107 9.38 -13.24 -13.10
C LEU A 107 10.40 -13.70 -14.14
N GLU A 108 11.41 -14.50 -13.75
CA GLU A 108 12.40 -15.04 -14.69
C GLU A 108 11.77 -16.03 -15.67
N GLN A 109 10.85 -16.86 -15.21
CA GLN A 109 10.17 -17.86 -16.04
C GLN A 109 9.09 -17.26 -16.93
N SER A 110 8.29 -16.35 -16.42
CA SER A 110 7.15 -15.77 -17.15
C SER A 110 7.54 -14.64 -18.11
N GLY A 111 8.58 -13.88 -17.75
CA GLY A 111 8.96 -12.65 -18.44
C GLY A 111 8.10 -11.44 -18.04
N SER A 112 7.18 -11.57 -17.08
CA SER A 112 6.31 -10.48 -16.60
C SER A 112 7.11 -9.34 -15.95
N ASP A 113 6.48 -8.16 -15.85
CA ASP A 113 7.11 -6.97 -15.27
C ASP A 113 6.90 -6.89 -13.76
N ILE A 114 5.82 -7.47 -13.26
CA ILE A 114 5.43 -7.47 -11.85
C ILE A 114 5.06 -8.89 -11.42
N ALA A 115 5.48 -9.30 -10.22
CA ALA A 115 4.94 -10.45 -9.52
C ALA A 115 4.44 -10.02 -8.15
N SER A 116 3.23 -10.45 -7.76
CA SER A 116 2.62 -10.23 -6.46
C SER A 116 2.20 -11.55 -5.83
N GLY A 117 1.96 -11.56 -4.52
CA GLY A 117 1.50 -12.76 -3.83
C GLY A 117 0.65 -12.46 -2.59
N ASP A 118 0.12 -13.54 -2.00
CA ASP A 118 -0.83 -13.47 -0.88
C ASP A 118 -0.21 -12.81 0.37
N VAL A 119 -1.07 -12.17 1.12
CA VAL A 119 -0.75 -11.39 2.31
C VAL A 119 -1.50 -11.96 3.51
N ARG A 120 -0.80 -12.11 4.63
CA ARG A 120 -1.41 -12.47 5.90
C ARG A 120 -1.24 -11.34 6.92
N ARG A 121 -2.16 -11.27 7.86
CA ARG A 121 -2.01 -10.40 9.02
C ARG A 121 -1.19 -11.10 10.08
N LEU A 122 -0.20 -10.39 10.64
CA LEU A 122 0.57 -10.84 11.80
C LEU A 122 0.11 -10.06 13.04
N ARG A 123 -0.41 -10.78 14.04
CA ARG A 123 -0.85 -10.22 15.32
C ARG A 123 -0.39 -11.10 16.45
N SER A 124 0.27 -10.55 17.48
CA SER A 124 0.75 -11.32 18.65
C SER A 124 1.50 -12.61 18.27
N ASN A 125 2.28 -12.58 17.18
CA ASN A 125 2.97 -13.73 16.56
C ASN A 125 2.05 -14.80 15.94
N GLU A 126 0.75 -14.56 15.84
CA GLU A 126 -0.19 -15.41 15.11
C GLU A 126 -0.38 -14.89 13.69
N VAL A 127 -0.45 -15.80 12.72
CA VAL A 127 -0.66 -15.49 11.31
C VAL A 127 -2.11 -15.75 10.96
N GLU A 128 -2.84 -14.69 10.64
CA GLU A 128 -4.26 -14.73 10.31
C GLU A 128 -4.50 -14.47 8.82
N ARG A 129 -5.53 -15.09 8.26
CA ARG A 129 -5.97 -14.76 6.90
C ARG A 129 -6.58 -13.36 6.87
N HIS A 130 -6.12 -12.50 5.96
CA HIS A 130 -6.72 -11.18 5.77
C HIS A 130 -7.91 -11.30 4.82
N GLY A 131 -9.13 -11.08 5.33
CA GLY A 131 -10.37 -11.29 4.57
C GLY A 131 -10.49 -10.44 3.30
N GLY A 132 -9.96 -9.20 3.32
CA GLY A 132 -10.06 -8.26 2.19
C GLY A 132 -9.27 -8.66 0.93
N TYR A 133 -8.29 -9.57 1.06
CA TYR A 133 -7.45 -10.02 -0.09
C TYR A 133 -7.60 -11.51 -0.41
N ALA A 134 -8.48 -12.19 0.32
CA ALA A 134 -8.59 -13.65 0.26
C ALA A 134 -8.98 -14.17 -1.14
N ASP A 135 -9.84 -13.46 -1.82
CA ASP A 135 -10.31 -13.84 -3.17
C ASP A 135 -9.29 -13.43 -4.24
N LEU A 136 -8.61 -12.30 -4.05
CA LEU A 136 -7.59 -11.79 -4.97
C LEU A 136 -6.44 -12.78 -5.15
N PHE A 137 -5.99 -13.42 -4.07
CA PHE A 137 -4.88 -14.39 -4.08
C PHE A 137 -5.33 -15.85 -3.94
N ALA A 138 -6.60 -16.16 -4.22
CA ALA A 138 -7.13 -17.52 -4.07
C ALA A 138 -6.47 -18.53 -5.04
N THR A 139 -6.04 -18.09 -6.21
CA THR A 139 -5.42 -18.92 -7.25
C THR A 139 -4.26 -18.20 -7.91
N THR A 140 -3.21 -18.97 -8.25
CA THR A 140 -2.08 -18.44 -9.03
C THR A 140 -2.51 -18.15 -10.47
N ARG A 141 -2.18 -16.95 -10.95
CA ARG A 141 -2.43 -16.49 -12.32
C ARG A 141 -1.15 -15.89 -12.89
N LEU A 142 -0.64 -16.50 -13.93
CA LEU A 142 0.61 -16.03 -14.59
C LEU A 142 0.27 -15.24 -15.85
N ARG A 143 1.08 -14.21 -16.12
CA ARG A 143 0.99 -13.38 -17.32
C ARG A 143 -0.39 -12.77 -17.53
N THR A 144 -1.08 -12.40 -16.44
CA THR A 144 -2.34 -11.66 -16.51
C THR A 144 -2.07 -10.16 -16.71
N HIS A 145 -3.10 -9.34 -16.72
CA HIS A 145 -3.01 -7.89 -16.83
C HIS A 145 -4.26 -7.27 -16.20
N ILE A 146 -4.16 -6.08 -15.61
CA ILE A 146 -5.26 -5.43 -14.90
C ILE A 146 -6.53 -5.24 -15.78
N THR A 147 -6.37 -5.05 -17.10
CA THR A 147 -7.51 -4.94 -18.04
C THR A 147 -8.16 -6.29 -18.40
N ARG A 148 -7.54 -7.42 -18.05
CA ARG A 148 -8.09 -8.78 -18.24
C ARG A 148 -8.53 -9.41 -16.94
N ASP A 149 -8.01 -8.92 -15.85
CA ASP A 149 -8.26 -9.35 -14.48
C ASP A 149 -8.42 -8.09 -13.61
N ASP A 150 -9.61 -7.54 -13.63
CA ASP A 150 -9.95 -6.29 -12.95
C ASP A 150 -9.89 -6.40 -11.41
N SER A 151 -9.79 -7.62 -10.85
CA SER A 151 -9.52 -7.83 -9.43
C SER A 151 -8.19 -7.20 -8.98
N LEU A 152 -7.23 -6.99 -9.89
CA LEU A 152 -5.97 -6.31 -9.62
C LEU A 152 -6.12 -4.84 -9.24
N VAL A 153 -7.29 -4.23 -9.44
CA VAL A 153 -7.62 -2.91 -8.89
C VAL A 153 -7.54 -2.90 -7.35
N ALA A 154 -7.78 -4.03 -6.69
CA ALA A 154 -7.64 -4.18 -5.25
C ALA A 154 -6.21 -4.48 -4.79
N ASP A 155 -5.28 -4.87 -5.69
CA ASP A 155 -3.88 -5.17 -5.38
C ASP A 155 -3.01 -3.90 -5.33
N ARG A 156 -3.34 -3.01 -4.40
CA ARG A 156 -2.79 -1.64 -4.30
C ARG A 156 -1.52 -1.54 -3.46
N MET A 157 -1.15 -2.58 -2.71
CA MET A 157 0.03 -2.60 -1.86
C MET A 157 1.30 -2.69 -2.72
N VAL A 158 2.38 -2.03 -2.28
CA VAL A 158 3.68 -2.11 -2.97
C VAL A 158 4.59 -3.21 -2.39
N TRP A 159 4.38 -3.56 -1.13
CA TRP A 159 5.30 -4.40 -0.35
C TRP A 159 5.11 -5.93 -0.55
N ASN A 160 4.01 -6.39 -1.14
CA ASN A 160 3.81 -7.80 -1.53
C ASN A 160 4.27 -8.10 -2.97
N LYS A 161 5.11 -7.24 -3.54
CA LYS A 161 5.48 -7.27 -4.96
C LYS A 161 6.98 -7.25 -5.19
N VAL A 162 7.37 -7.83 -6.33
CA VAL A 162 8.66 -7.61 -6.96
C VAL A 162 8.42 -7.04 -8.37
N PHE A 163 9.14 -5.99 -8.67
CA PHE A 163 9.11 -5.31 -9.96
C PHE A 163 10.39 -5.60 -10.75
N ARG A 164 10.27 -5.73 -12.06
CA ARG A 164 11.43 -5.69 -12.94
C ARG A 164 12.00 -4.27 -12.93
N ARG A 165 13.28 -4.09 -12.55
CA ARG A 165 13.89 -2.77 -12.41
C ARG A 165 13.84 -1.95 -13.69
N SER A 166 14.15 -2.56 -14.85
CA SER A 166 14.09 -1.89 -16.14
C SER A 166 12.69 -1.38 -16.49
N PHE A 167 11.63 -2.08 -16.07
CA PHE A 167 10.25 -1.62 -16.20
C PHE A 167 10.00 -0.38 -15.34
N TRP A 168 10.36 -0.43 -14.05
CA TRP A 168 10.20 0.68 -13.11
C TRP A 168 10.88 1.96 -13.61
N ASP A 169 12.16 1.83 -14.02
CA ASP A 169 12.96 2.95 -14.50
C ASP A 169 12.47 3.50 -15.86
N HIS A 170 12.06 2.61 -16.79
CA HIS A 170 11.55 3.02 -18.10
C HIS A 170 10.29 3.89 -18.00
N HIS A 171 9.40 3.57 -17.05
CA HIS A 171 8.17 4.31 -16.86
C HIS A 171 8.27 5.45 -15.85
N GLY A 172 9.44 5.67 -15.25
CA GLY A 172 9.66 6.75 -14.29
C GLY A 172 8.74 6.65 -13.09
N LEU A 173 8.50 5.43 -12.57
CA LEU A 173 7.60 5.22 -11.45
C LEU A 173 8.20 5.82 -10.17
N GLU A 174 7.44 6.68 -9.49
CA GLU A 174 7.84 7.36 -8.26
C GLU A 174 6.67 7.48 -7.29
N PHE A 175 6.97 7.46 -6.00
CA PHE A 175 6.00 7.76 -4.94
C PHE A 175 5.87 9.27 -4.78
N PHE A 176 4.64 9.79 -4.66
CA PHE A 176 4.41 11.24 -4.61
C PHE A 176 3.42 11.69 -3.54
N LEU A 177 2.62 10.79 -2.95
CA LEU A 177 1.74 11.13 -1.84
C LEU A 177 2.45 10.95 -0.49
N PRO A 178 2.18 11.80 0.51
CA PRO A 178 2.82 11.68 1.82
C PRO A 178 2.38 10.45 2.61
N GLN A 179 1.16 9.95 2.37
CA GLN A 179 0.56 8.75 2.96
C GLN A 179 -0.34 8.07 1.92
N TYR A 180 -0.55 6.74 2.05
CA TYR A 180 -1.28 5.93 1.08
C TYR A 180 -0.68 6.04 -0.33
N GLU A 181 0.63 6.24 -0.39
CA GLU A 181 1.41 6.55 -1.58
C GLU A 181 1.59 5.35 -2.49
N ASP A 182 1.38 4.15 -1.98
CA ASP A 182 1.53 2.88 -2.68
C ASP A 182 0.42 2.66 -3.73
N ALA A 183 -0.83 2.99 -3.42
CA ALA A 183 -1.95 2.74 -4.31
C ALA A 183 -1.82 3.44 -5.68
N PRO A 184 -1.53 4.75 -5.78
CA PRO A 184 -1.39 5.41 -7.08
C PRO A 184 -0.24 4.82 -7.92
N VAL A 185 0.93 4.57 -7.31
CA VAL A 185 2.09 4.04 -8.05
C VAL A 185 1.87 2.59 -8.47
N THR A 186 1.24 1.79 -7.61
CA THR A 186 1.00 0.37 -7.89
C THR A 186 -0.04 0.19 -8.99
N ILE A 187 -1.15 0.91 -8.93
CA ILE A 187 -2.17 0.89 -10.00
C ILE A 187 -1.58 1.42 -11.32
N HIS A 188 -0.79 2.50 -11.27
CA HIS A 188 -0.09 2.99 -12.45
C HIS A 188 0.82 1.90 -13.03
N ALA A 189 1.59 1.20 -12.19
CA ALA A 189 2.45 0.10 -12.61
C ALA A 189 1.64 -1.07 -13.21
N HIS A 190 0.52 -1.48 -12.60
CA HIS A 190 -0.34 -2.53 -13.15
C HIS A 190 -0.92 -2.19 -14.54
N ILE A 191 -1.26 -0.92 -14.78
CA ILE A 191 -1.77 -0.45 -16.08
C ILE A 191 -0.66 -0.45 -17.14
N LEU A 192 0.57 -0.08 -16.77
CA LEU A 192 1.69 0.03 -17.71
C LEU A 192 2.43 -1.30 -17.96
N ALA A 193 2.25 -2.29 -17.10
CA ALA A 193 2.94 -3.58 -17.21
C ALA A 193 2.54 -4.32 -18.48
N SER A 194 3.47 -5.01 -19.11
CA SER A 194 3.16 -5.93 -20.22
C SER A 194 2.38 -7.15 -19.73
N SER A 195 2.69 -7.61 -18.53
CA SER A 195 1.96 -8.64 -17.80
C SER A 195 2.35 -8.65 -16.32
N VAL A 196 1.47 -9.24 -15.51
CA VAL A 196 1.60 -9.39 -14.06
C VAL A 196 1.41 -10.86 -13.69
N ASP A 197 2.22 -11.35 -12.76
CA ASP A 197 2.04 -12.66 -12.14
C ASP A 197 1.45 -12.48 -10.74
N VAL A 198 0.41 -13.25 -10.44
CA VAL A 198 -0.25 -13.28 -9.13
C VAL A 198 -0.07 -14.67 -8.54
N LEU A 199 0.55 -14.78 -7.38
CA LEU A 199 0.79 -16.05 -6.68
C LEU A 199 -0.22 -16.22 -5.54
N SER A 200 -0.70 -17.44 -5.36
CA SER A 200 -1.51 -17.80 -4.18
C SER A 200 -0.67 -18.10 -2.93
N ASP A 201 0.63 -18.09 -3.08
CA ASP A 201 1.57 -18.28 -1.98
C ASP A 201 1.69 -17.03 -1.12
N VAL A 202 1.84 -17.23 0.19
CA VAL A 202 2.03 -16.12 1.15
C VAL A 202 3.44 -15.55 1.00
N VAL A 203 3.52 -14.30 0.58
CA VAL A 203 4.79 -13.60 0.36
C VAL A 203 5.04 -12.47 1.35
N TYR A 204 4.05 -12.11 2.16
CA TYR A 204 4.16 -11.00 3.09
C TYR A 204 3.28 -11.18 4.33
N LEU A 205 3.82 -10.79 5.50
CA LEU A 205 3.12 -10.78 6.77
C LEU A 205 3.00 -9.34 7.26
N TRP A 206 1.81 -8.75 7.06
CA TRP A 206 1.50 -7.40 7.46
C TRP A 206 1.14 -7.34 8.95
N ARG A 207 1.92 -6.58 9.72
CA ARG A 207 1.80 -6.51 11.18
C ARG A 207 0.72 -5.53 11.64
N PHE A 208 -0.08 -5.97 12.60
CA PHE A 208 -0.86 -5.07 13.47
C PHE A 208 0.02 -4.65 14.64
N ARG A 209 0.31 -3.34 14.78
CA ARG A 209 1.14 -2.84 15.87
C ARG A 209 0.41 -2.91 17.21
N GLU A 210 1.04 -3.48 18.21
CA GLU A 210 0.52 -3.61 19.58
C GLU A 210 1.38 -2.84 20.59
N LEU A 211 2.54 -2.36 20.16
CA LEU A 211 3.48 -1.57 20.95
C LEU A 211 3.82 -0.26 20.23
N GLY A 212 4.18 0.77 21.00
CA GLY A 212 4.57 2.06 20.45
C GLY A 212 3.41 2.80 19.76
N GLU A 213 3.73 3.65 18.81
CA GLU A 213 2.74 4.43 18.07
C GLU A 213 1.95 3.56 17.07
N PRO A 214 0.61 3.73 17.00
CA PRO A 214 -0.21 3.05 16.00
C PRO A 214 0.27 3.34 14.57
N SER A 215 0.12 2.36 13.66
CA SER A 215 0.43 2.55 12.25
C SER A 215 -0.50 3.58 11.58
N ILE A 216 -0.14 4.03 10.38
CA ILE A 216 -0.98 4.93 9.57
C ILE A 216 -2.39 4.35 9.42
N THR A 217 -2.51 3.08 9.09
CA THR A 217 -3.81 2.42 8.90
C THR A 217 -4.60 2.24 10.20
N GLN A 218 -3.94 2.14 11.35
CA GLN A 218 -4.62 2.07 12.66
C GLN A 218 -5.18 3.43 13.11
N ARG A 219 -4.66 4.54 12.61
CA ARG A 219 -5.13 5.92 12.87
C ARG A 219 -6.17 6.40 11.86
N HIS A 220 -6.92 5.50 11.26
CA HIS A 220 -7.81 5.73 10.12
C HIS A 220 -8.95 6.73 10.35
N TYR A 221 -9.23 7.14 11.59
CA TYR A 221 -10.24 8.17 11.91
C TYR A 221 -9.65 9.56 12.18
N GLU A 222 -8.33 9.70 12.26
CA GLU A 222 -7.70 11.02 12.42
C GLU A 222 -7.95 11.89 11.17
N PRO A 223 -8.33 13.18 11.33
CA PRO A 223 -8.71 14.04 10.19
C PRO A 223 -7.65 14.10 9.08
N ALA A 224 -6.39 14.24 9.45
CA ALA A 224 -5.28 14.27 8.48
C ALA A 224 -5.16 12.94 7.70
N ASN A 225 -5.40 11.82 8.37
CA ASN A 225 -5.38 10.49 7.75
C ASN A 225 -6.58 10.29 6.82
N VAL A 226 -7.77 10.75 7.23
CA VAL A 226 -8.98 10.73 6.39
C VAL A 226 -8.76 11.54 5.10
N ALA A 227 -8.18 12.74 5.21
CA ALA A 227 -7.86 13.58 4.05
C ALA A 227 -6.81 12.93 3.14
N ALA A 228 -5.77 12.32 3.71
CA ALA A 228 -4.74 11.61 2.94
C ALA A 228 -5.32 10.41 2.17
N ARG A 229 -6.21 9.63 2.81
CA ARG A 229 -6.93 8.52 2.17
C ARG A 229 -7.81 9.00 1.02
N MET A 230 -8.59 10.06 1.21
CA MET A 230 -9.42 10.60 0.14
C MET A 230 -8.58 11.18 -1.01
N ARG A 231 -7.42 11.76 -0.72
CA ARG A 231 -6.47 12.21 -1.74
C ARG A 231 -5.96 11.03 -2.58
N MET A 232 -5.58 9.92 -1.93
CA MET A 232 -5.21 8.68 -2.63
C MET A 232 -6.32 8.19 -3.55
N VAL A 233 -7.59 8.18 -3.10
CA VAL A 233 -8.74 7.77 -3.92
C VAL A 233 -8.85 8.63 -5.17
N VAL A 234 -8.74 9.96 -5.02
CA VAL A 234 -8.84 10.91 -6.13
C VAL A 234 -7.67 10.74 -7.10
N GLU A 235 -6.43 10.75 -6.61
CA GLU A 235 -5.23 10.66 -7.46
C GLU A 235 -5.16 9.31 -8.22
N THR A 236 -5.53 8.20 -7.56
CA THR A 236 -5.60 6.89 -8.22
C THR A 236 -6.70 6.87 -9.28
N GLY A 237 -7.87 7.43 -8.97
CA GLY A 237 -8.98 7.56 -9.92
C GLY A 237 -8.61 8.39 -11.15
N ASP A 238 -7.91 9.50 -10.98
CA ASP A 238 -7.43 10.35 -12.08
C ASP A 238 -6.41 9.61 -12.99
N ILE A 239 -5.53 8.78 -12.41
CA ILE A 239 -4.61 7.89 -13.16
C ILE A 239 -5.41 6.90 -14.01
N ILE A 240 -6.39 6.23 -13.41
CA ILE A 240 -7.24 5.24 -14.09
C ILE A 240 -8.03 5.90 -15.22
N LEU A 241 -8.71 7.02 -14.95
CA LEU A 241 -9.48 7.75 -15.97
C LEU A 241 -8.65 8.16 -17.17
N ARG A 242 -7.38 8.50 -16.95
CA ARG A 242 -6.45 8.91 -18.02
C ARG A 242 -5.90 7.74 -18.82
N LEU A 243 -5.60 6.60 -18.19
CA LEU A 243 -4.80 5.55 -18.80
C LEU A 243 -5.59 4.27 -19.11
N ALA A 244 -6.64 3.97 -18.36
CA ALA A 244 -7.47 2.77 -18.47
C ALA A 244 -8.91 3.05 -17.98
N PRO A 245 -9.64 3.98 -18.63
CA PRO A 245 -10.95 4.44 -18.14
C PRO A 245 -11.98 3.32 -17.98
N GLU A 246 -11.83 2.21 -18.69
CA GLU A 246 -12.66 1.02 -18.55
C GLU A 246 -12.61 0.35 -17.16
N LEU A 247 -11.56 0.62 -16.37
CA LEU A 247 -11.39 0.12 -15.00
C LEU A 247 -12.05 1.02 -13.95
N HIS A 248 -12.50 2.22 -14.34
CA HIS A 248 -12.94 3.21 -13.36
C HIS A 248 -14.15 2.78 -12.56
N ASP A 249 -15.11 2.09 -13.16
CA ASP A 249 -16.31 1.61 -12.46
C ASP A 249 -15.99 0.55 -11.40
N VAL A 250 -15.07 -0.35 -11.72
CA VAL A 250 -14.58 -1.38 -10.76
C VAL A 250 -13.83 -0.71 -9.61
N PHE A 251 -12.92 0.22 -9.92
CA PHE A 251 -12.21 1.01 -8.93
C PHE A 251 -13.17 1.82 -8.06
N ALA A 252 -14.12 2.52 -8.65
CA ALA A 252 -15.09 3.33 -7.91
C ALA A 252 -15.93 2.48 -6.95
N LYS A 253 -16.32 1.28 -7.37
CA LYS A 253 -17.05 0.33 -6.51
C LYS A 253 -16.19 -0.15 -5.35
N ASP A 254 -14.93 -0.51 -5.59
CA ASP A 254 -13.97 -0.92 -4.55
C ASP A 254 -13.75 0.22 -3.53
N MET A 255 -13.53 1.45 -4.01
CA MET A 255 -13.39 2.63 -3.14
C MET A 255 -14.64 2.90 -2.31
N LEU A 256 -15.82 2.84 -2.91
CA LEU A 256 -17.09 3.08 -2.20
C LEU A 256 -17.33 2.05 -1.08
N THR A 257 -16.94 0.80 -1.28
CA THR A 257 -17.12 -0.27 -0.27
C THR A 257 -15.99 -0.37 0.74
N GLY A 258 -14.83 0.23 0.48
CA GLY A 258 -13.63 0.23 1.31
C GLY A 258 -13.30 1.62 1.89
N ASP A 259 -12.45 2.35 1.20
CA ASP A 259 -11.85 3.60 1.72
C ASP A 259 -12.87 4.71 1.98
N VAL A 260 -13.89 4.85 1.14
CA VAL A 260 -14.99 5.81 1.34
C VAL A 260 -15.86 5.40 2.52
N PHE A 261 -16.08 4.10 2.75
CA PHE A 261 -16.80 3.64 3.93
C PHE A 261 -16.12 4.12 5.23
N TRP A 262 -14.81 3.87 5.38
CA TRP A 262 -14.06 4.31 6.55
C TRP A 262 -13.98 5.84 6.67
N THR A 263 -13.96 6.55 5.55
CA THR A 263 -14.02 8.02 5.51
C THR A 263 -15.34 8.55 6.07
N VAL A 264 -16.45 7.98 5.65
CA VAL A 264 -17.79 8.36 6.15
C VAL A 264 -17.95 8.02 7.64
N GLU A 265 -17.43 6.87 8.07
CA GLU A 265 -17.43 6.46 9.49
C GLU A 265 -16.67 7.46 10.39
N ALA A 266 -15.61 8.12 9.87
CA ALA A 266 -14.88 9.15 10.61
C ALA A 266 -15.76 10.36 10.98
N GLY A 267 -16.85 10.60 10.26
CA GLY A 267 -17.86 11.63 10.59
C GLY A 267 -18.55 11.42 11.93
N LYS A 268 -18.49 10.21 12.52
CA LYS A 268 -18.99 9.94 13.86
C LYS A 268 -18.19 10.68 14.95
N MET A 269 -16.88 10.87 14.72
CA MET A 269 -15.93 11.31 15.75
C MET A 269 -15.41 12.74 15.50
N ASN A 270 -15.47 13.24 14.27
CA ASN A 270 -14.81 14.49 13.86
C ASN A 270 -15.82 15.57 13.45
N GLY A 271 -15.45 16.83 13.64
CA GLY A 271 -16.27 18.00 13.28
C GLY A 271 -16.25 18.29 11.77
N ALA A 272 -17.18 19.14 11.32
CA ALA A 272 -17.24 19.54 9.91
C ALA A 272 -15.98 20.28 9.48
N SER A 273 -15.41 21.15 10.33
CA SER A 273 -14.16 21.87 10.06
C SER A 273 -12.98 20.93 9.87
N ASP A 274 -12.93 19.83 10.65
CA ASP A 274 -11.83 18.86 10.64
C ASP A 274 -11.85 17.99 9.38
N LEU A 275 -13.04 17.82 8.78
CA LEU A 275 -13.27 16.96 7.61
C LEU A 275 -13.53 17.74 6.30
N ALA A 276 -13.34 19.06 6.30
CA ALA A 276 -13.67 19.90 5.13
C ALA A 276 -12.92 19.43 3.87
N ASP A 277 -11.59 19.27 3.94
CA ASP A 277 -10.78 18.79 2.82
C ASP A 277 -11.22 17.40 2.33
N SER A 278 -11.57 16.50 3.27
CA SER A 278 -12.03 15.16 2.94
C SER A 278 -13.40 15.17 2.27
N SER A 279 -14.28 16.08 2.68
CA SER A 279 -15.60 16.27 2.08
C SER A 279 -15.48 16.78 0.63
N ASP A 280 -14.62 17.75 0.39
CA ASP A 280 -14.37 18.29 -0.96
C ASP A 280 -13.75 17.24 -1.89
N LEU A 281 -12.79 16.44 -1.38
CA LEU A 281 -12.19 15.34 -2.14
C LEU A 281 -13.22 14.25 -2.46
N LEU A 282 -14.08 13.89 -1.51
CA LEU A 282 -15.15 12.92 -1.75
C LEU A 282 -16.17 13.47 -2.75
N HIS A 283 -16.52 14.75 -2.66
CA HIS A 283 -17.40 15.39 -3.64
C HIS A 283 -16.81 15.32 -5.06
N ARG A 284 -15.52 15.65 -5.20
CA ARG A 284 -14.78 15.53 -6.48
C ARG A 284 -14.81 14.09 -7.00
N PHE A 285 -14.48 13.11 -6.16
CA PHE A 285 -14.51 11.69 -6.55
C PHE A 285 -15.90 11.26 -7.02
N LEU A 286 -16.96 11.59 -6.26
CA LEU A 286 -18.34 11.23 -6.65
C LEU A 286 -18.76 11.85 -7.98
N GLY A 287 -18.19 13.00 -8.36
CA GLY A 287 -18.41 13.62 -9.66
C GLY A 287 -17.86 12.82 -10.84
N THR A 288 -16.95 11.89 -10.60
CA THR A 288 -16.38 10.99 -11.64
C THR A 288 -17.09 9.64 -11.70
N VAL A 289 -17.89 9.28 -10.69
CA VAL A 289 -18.50 7.95 -10.56
C VAL A 289 -19.79 7.88 -11.37
N GLU A 290 -19.88 6.87 -12.23
CA GLU A 290 -21.08 6.63 -13.03
C GLU A 290 -22.33 6.39 -12.15
N PRO A 291 -23.48 6.97 -12.51
CA PRO A 291 -24.73 6.78 -11.74
C PRO A 291 -25.13 5.31 -11.57
N ALA A 292 -24.72 4.45 -12.50
CA ALA A 292 -24.96 3.00 -12.44
C ALA A 292 -24.22 2.33 -11.27
N VAL A 293 -23.00 2.75 -10.98
CA VAL A 293 -22.20 2.26 -9.83
C VAL A 293 -22.82 2.74 -8.52
N LEU A 294 -23.19 4.01 -8.43
CA LEU A 294 -23.84 4.56 -7.23
C LEU A 294 -25.17 3.85 -6.90
N ARG A 295 -25.95 3.46 -7.92
CA ARG A 295 -27.20 2.71 -7.69
C ARG A 295 -27.01 1.31 -7.13
N GLN A 296 -25.80 0.74 -7.19
CA GLN A 296 -25.49 -0.56 -6.58
C GLN A 296 -25.26 -0.45 -5.07
N MET A 297 -25.03 0.75 -4.55
CA MET A 297 -24.81 0.96 -3.11
C MET A 297 -26.15 0.96 -2.36
N PRO A 298 -26.20 0.42 -1.12
CA PRO A 298 -27.41 0.51 -0.29
C PRO A 298 -27.85 1.97 -0.10
N ALA A 299 -29.13 2.26 -0.30
CA ALA A 299 -29.64 3.62 -0.25
C ALA A 299 -29.34 4.39 1.06
N PRO A 300 -29.41 3.79 2.28
CA PRO A 300 -29.01 4.45 3.52
C PRO A 300 -27.52 4.80 3.56
N TYR A 301 -26.66 3.93 3.01
CA TYR A 301 -25.21 4.18 2.93
C TYR A 301 -24.94 5.32 1.94
N LEU A 302 -25.51 5.28 0.74
CA LEU A 302 -25.31 6.34 -0.26
C LEU A 302 -25.82 7.71 0.24
N HIS A 303 -26.90 7.73 1.05
CA HIS A 303 -27.34 8.95 1.71
C HIS A 303 -26.26 9.53 2.64
N ARG A 304 -25.63 8.70 3.49
CA ARG A 304 -24.53 9.13 4.35
C ARG A 304 -23.30 9.60 3.58
N VAL A 305 -22.95 8.91 2.50
CA VAL A 305 -21.86 9.33 1.59
C VAL A 305 -22.14 10.74 1.04
N ARG A 306 -23.35 11.01 0.62
CA ARG A 306 -23.75 12.35 0.10
C ARG A 306 -23.75 13.43 1.18
N LEU A 307 -24.19 13.11 2.39
CA LEU A 307 -24.10 14.05 3.53
C LEU A 307 -22.66 14.42 3.82
N PHE A 308 -21.76 13.41 3.87
CA PHE A 308 -20.34 13.65 4.08
C PHE A 308 -19.76 14.53 2.97
N ALA A 309 -19.97 14.16 1.70
CA ALA A 309 -19.48 14.91 0.53
C ALA A 309 -20.01 16.35 0.45
N ALA A 310 -21.18 16.61 1.04
CA ALA A 310 -21.76 17.96 1.15
C ALA A 310 -21.28 18.74 2.39
N GLY A 311 -20.36 18.19 3.19
CA GLY A 311 -19.91 18.80 4.45
C GLY A 311 -20.98 18.84 5.57
N ARG A 312 -22.10 18.13 5.39
CA ARG A 312 -23.25 18.12 6.33
C ARG A 312 -23.02 17.11 7.46
N ILE A 313 -21.92 17.29 8.21
CA ILE A 313 -21.43 16.30 9.18
C ILE A 313 -22.38 16.16 10.38
N ASP A 314 -23.02 17.23 10.84
CA ASP A 314 -23.97 17.14 11.95
C ASP A 314 -25.22 16.33 11.58
N GLU A 315 -25.71 16.45 10.34
CA GLU A 315 -26.80 15.64 9.84
C GLU A 315 -26.37 14.17 9.66
N LEU A 316 -25.14 13.94 9.18
CA LEU A 316 -24.56 12.61 9.10
C LEU A 316 -24.54 11.93 10.48
N ARG A 317 -24.12 12.65 11.52
CA ARG A 317 -24.15 12.13 12.90
C ARG A 317 -25.56 11.77 13.37
N ALA A 318 -26.54 12.62 13.02
CA ALA A 318 -27.93 12.34 13.35
C ALA A 318 -28.44 11.07 12.64
N GLU A 319 -27.96 10.77 11.42
CA GLU A 319 -28.28 9.51 10.74
C GLU A 319 -27.64 8.29 11.43
N PHE A 320 -26.38 8.41 11.86
CA PHE A 320 -25.75 7.32 12.63
C PHE A 320 -26.46 7.02 13.96
N ALA A 321 -26.95 8.06 14.65
CA ALA A 321 -27.67 7.90 15.92
C ALA A 321 -29.03 7.16 15.79
N LYS A 322 -29.57 7.04 14.58
CA LYS A 322 -30.81 6.27 14.30
C LYS A 322 -30.56 4.79 14.03
N MET A 323 -29.28 4.39 13.88
CA MET A 323 -28.95 2.99 13.60
C MET A 323 -29.03 2.18 14.90
N PRO A 324 -29.62 0.97 14.87
CA PRO A 324 -29.52 0.06 16.01
C PRO A 324 -28.05 -0.30 16.26
N GLU A 325 -27.69 -0.48 17.54
CA GLU A 325 -26.37 -0.95 17.97
C GLU A 325 -26.02 -2.34 17.39
#